data_ac6b693e076856eb6c3bf81490535fd7
#
_entry.id   ac6b693e076856eb6c3bf81490535fd7
#
_cell.length_a   1.000
_cell.length_b   1.000
_cell.length_c   1.000
_cell.angle_alpha   90.00
_cell.angle_beta   90.00
_cell.angle_gamma   90.00
#
_symmetry.space_group_name_H-M   'P 1'
#
loop_
_entity.id
_entity.type
_entity.pdbx_description
1 polymer ?
#
loop_
_entity_poly.entity_id
_entity_poly.type
_entity_poly.pdbx_seq_one_letter_code
_entity_poly.pdbx_strand_id
1 'polypeptide(L)'
;MNNAELTELLKGLVAIPSPSRQEKDAADYLQQRLAGFGLEPVRKGNNLWIEEEGRGDGRPVILLNAHIDTVKPAAGYSRDPFTPVEDGDIIYGLGTNDDGASLVALLEAYVRLLPLRRSFRMIWSATAEEEVCGEGGLDSILPELGKIDLAIVGEPTGMKMAVAEKGLIVLDCTACGKSGHAARDEGENAIYNALRDIDWFRTHSFERVSDYLGAVKMSVTMISAGTQHNVVPDNCRFVVDIRPNGLYSNAELMDIIRGSVSCEVVPRSLRHGSSHIDTDHPVVRRAGSIGIELFGSPTTSNQTLLDFPSVKIGPGDSARSHTADEYILKSEIAGAVEIYVELLEGLEL
;
A
#
# COMPACT_ATOMS: atom_id res chain seq x y z
N MET A 1 -8.50 2.37 24.72
CA MET A 1 -7.87 1.09 25.19
C MET A 1 -6.55 1.41 25.89
N ASN A 2 -5.97 0.47 26.65
CA ASN A 2 -4.62 0.66 27.21
C ASN A 2 -3.58 -0.07 26.34
N ASN A 3 -2.27 0.21 26.56
CA ASN A 3 -1.21 -0.39 25.74
C ASN A 3 -1.19 -1.93 25.76
N ALA A 4 -1.61 -2.57 26.87
CA ALA A 4 -1.68 -4.03 26.93
C ALA A 4 -2.80 -4.58 26.04
N GLU A 5 -3.96 -3.91 26.02
CA GLU A 5 -5.08 -4.30 25.13
C GLU A 5 -4.73 -4.13 23.66
N LEU A 6 -3.98 -3.07 23.29
CA LEU A 6 -3.46 -2.90 21.93
C LEU A 6 -2.49 -4.00 21.53
N THR A 7 -1.55 -4.32 22.43
CA THR A 7 -0.60 -5.42 22.22
C THR A 7 -1.32 -6.77 22.02
N GLU A 8 -2.30 -7.08 22.85
CA GLU A 8 -3.07 -8.32 22.75
C GLU A 8 -3.95 -8.35 21.50
N LEU A 9 -4.51 -7.22 21.07
CA LEU A 9 -5.26 -7.14 19.79
C LEU A 9 -4.33 -7.43 18.62
N LEU A 10 -3.16 -6.79 18.55
CA LEU A 10 -2.15 -7.02 17.51
C LEU A 10 -1.69 -8.47 17.49
N LYS A 11 -1.31 -9.04 18.62
CA LYS A 11 -0.87 -10.45 18.73
C LYS A 11 -1.95 -11.42 18.26
N GLY A 12 -3.21 -11.13 18.60
CA GLY A 12 -4.34 -11.95 18.16
C GLY A 12 -4.56 -11.90 16.64
N LEU A 13 -4.34 -10.75 15.99
CA LEU A 13 -4.36 -10.64 14.53
C LEU A 13 -3.22 -11.43 13.89
N VAL A 14 -1.99 -11.25 14.37
CA VAL A 14 -0.80 -11.97 13.89
C VAL A 14 -0.93 -13.49 14.01
N ALA A 15 -1.60 -13.98 15.06
CA ALA A 15 -1.83 -15.40 15.26
C ALA A 15 -2.78 -16.05 14.23
N ILE A 16 -3.42 -15.24 13.39
CA ILE A 16 -4.37 -15.68 12.38
C ILE A 16 -3.78 -15.42 11.00
N PRO A 17 -3.37 -16.46 10.23
CA PRO A 17 -2.90 -16.25 8.88
C PRO A 17 -3.92 -15.50 8.02
N SER A 18 -3.51 -14.34 7.49
CA SER A 18 -4.37 -13.47 6.68
C SER A 18 -3.73 -13.06 5.35
N PRO A 19 -3.17 -13.99 4.56
CA PRO A 19 -2.65 -13.60 3.26
C PRO A 19 -3.80 -13.03 2.40
N SER A 20 -3.49 -12.06 1.54
CA SER A 20 -4.50 -11.38 0.71
C SER A 20 -5.49 -12.34 0.07
N ARG A 21 -6.78 -12.01 0.15
CA ARG A 21 -7.95 -12.80 -0.24
C ARG A 21 -8.27 -14.00 0.69
N GLN A 22 -7.60 -14.10 1.83
CA GLN A 22 -7.83 -15.14 2.83
C GLN A 22 -8.01 -14.54 4.25
N GLU A 23 -8.41 -13.28 4.34
CA GLU A 23 -8.47 -12.49 5.59
C GLU A 23 -9.72 -12.76 6.43
N LYS A 24 -10.59 -13.67 6.00
CA LYS A 24 -11.90 -13.89 6.63
C LYS A 24 -11.79 -14.11 8.15
N ASP A 25 -10.89 -14.97 8.59
CA ASP A 25 -10.78 -15.32 10.01
C ASP A 25 -10.17 -14.18 10.83
N ALA A 26 -9.25 -13.40 10.24
CA ALA A 26 -8.74 -12.16 10.84
C ALA A 26 -9.82 -11.08 10.96
N ALA A 27 -10.65 -10.91 9.92
CA ALA A 27 -11.80 -10.02 9.97
C ALA A 27 -12.85 -10.45 10.99
N ASP A 28 -13.14 -11.76 11.11
CA ASP A 28 -14.05 -12.32 12.12
C ASP A 28 -13.54 -12.02 13.54
N TYR A 29 -12.25 -12.27 13.78
CA TYR A 29 -11.58 -11.97 15.06
C TYR A 29 -11.66 -10.47 15.37
N LEU A 30 -11.27 -9.62 14.43
CA LEU A 30 -11.27 -8.17 14.63
C LEU A 30 -12.69 -7.66 14.94
N GLN A 31 -13.71 -8.11 14.20
CA GLN A 31 -15.10 -7.76 14.44
C GLN A 31 -15.55 -8.13 15.86
N GLN A 32 -15.19 -9.34 16.31
CA GLN A 32 -15.51 -9.78 17.69
C GLN A 32 -14.79 -8.95 18.75
N ARG A 33 -13.51 -8.60 18.52
CA ARG A 33 -12.73 -7.78 19.46
C ARG A 33 -13.27 -6.36 19.56
N LEU A 34 -13.64 -5.74 18.43
CA LEU A 34 -14.26 -4.42 18.38
C LEU A 34 -15.58 -4.39 19.15
N ALA A 35 -16.44 -5.39 18.96
CA ALA A 35 -17.68 -5.53 19.73
C ALA A 35 -17.41 -5.68 21.23
N GLY A 36 -16.36 -6.38 21.62
CA GLY A 36 -15.92 -6.49 23.02
C GLY A 36 -15.47 -5.16 23.64
N PHE A 37 -15.02 -4.21 22.83
CA PHE A 37 -14.70 -2.84 23.25
C PHE A 37 -15.92 -1.89 23.19
N GLY A 38 -17.12 -2.39 22.86
CA GLY A 38 -18.33 -1.59 22.73
C GLY A 38 -18.38 -0.79 21.41
N LEU A 39 -17.60 -1.18 20.42
CA LEU A 39 -17.62 -0.61 19.08
C LEU A 39 -18.43 -1.51 18.14
N GLU A 40 -19.26 -0.91 17.29
CA GLU A 40 -20.13 -1.65 16.36
C GLU A 40 -19.64 -1.47 14.91
N PRO A 41 -18.71 -2.32 14.41
CA PRO A 41 -18.22 -2.20 13.05
C PRO A 41 -19.27 -2.66 12.04
N VAL A 42 -19.37 -1.92 10.94
CA VAL A 42 -20.02 -2.39 9.72
C VAL A 42 -19.04 -3.28 8.96
N ARG A 43 -19.55 -4.31 8.26
CA ARG A 43 -18.72 -5.23 7.51
C ARG A 43 -19.21 -5.40 6.07
N LYS A 44 -18.25 -5.42 5.11
CA LYS A 44 -18.49 -5.82 3.73
C LYS A 44 -17.33 -6.68 3.25
N GLY A 45 -17.60 -7.96 2.95
CA GLY A 45 -16.55 -8.92 2.68
C GLY A 45 -15.64 -9.13 3.89
N ASN A 46 -14.35 -8.87 3.73
CA ASN A 46 -13.37 -8.90 4.82
C ASN A 46 -12.98 -7.49 5.32
N ASN A 47 -13.63 -6.43 4.78
CA ASN A 47 -13.42 -5.07 5.24
C ASN A 47 -14.37 -4.74 6.40
N LEU A 48 -13.85 -3.98 7.37
CA LEU A 48 -14.55 -3.48 8.54
C LEU A 48 -14.40 -1.97 8.63
N TRP A 49 -15.42 -1.27 9.08
CA TRP A 49 -15.29 0.15 9.43
C TRP A 49 -16.23 0.55 10.55
N ILE A 50 -15.87 1.61 11.25
CA ILE A 50 -16.64 2.23 12.30
C ILE A 50 -16.81 3.70 11.92
N GLU A 51 -18.04 4.16 11.89
CA GLU A 51 -18.37 5.55 11.57
C GLU A 51 -18.85 6.28 12.84
N GLU A 52 -18.30 7.47 13.07
CA GLU A 52 -18.80 8.37 14.10
C GLU A 52 -20.24 8.82 13.78
N GLU A 53 -21.09 8.95 14.77
CA GLU A 53 -22.47 9.46 14.61
C GLU A 53 -22.50 10.86 13.99
N GLY A 54 -23.60 11.19 13.31
CA GLY A 54 -23.83 12.52 12.71
C GLY A 54 -23.60 12.56 11.21
N ARG A 55 -23.74 11.43 10.50
CA ARG A 55 -23.66 11.41 9.03
C ARG A 55 -24.58 12.46 8.43
N GLY A 56 -24.04 13.37 7.60
CA GLY A 56 -24.78 14.44 6.95
C GLY A 56 -24.94 15.73 7.79
N ASP A 57 -24.27 15.88 8.92
CA ASP A 57 -24.27 17.09 9.76
C ASP A 57 -23.46 18.27 9.18
N GLY A 58 -22.82 18.07 8.04
CA GLY A 58 -22.04 19.09 7.32
C GLY A 58 -20.59 19.20 7.74
N ARG A 59 -20.14 18.44 8.75
CA ARG A 59 -18.70 18.40 9.11
C ARG A 59 -17.91 17.65 8.05
N PRO A 60 -16.66 18.07 7.76
CA PRO A 60 -15.73 17.28 6.97
C PRO A 60 -15.53 15.88 7.57
N VAL A 61 -15.14 14.91 6.74
CA VAL A 61 -14.94 13.52 7.14
C VAL A 61 -13.47 13.13 6.93
N ILE A 62 -12.86 12.60 7.99
CA ILE A 62 -11.50 12.00 7.93
C ILE A 62 -11.62 10.47 7.99
N LEU A 63 -11.06 9.80 6.98
CA LEU A 63 -10.90 8.35 6.97
C LEU A 63 -9.54 7.99 7.59
N LEU A 64 -9.56 7.12 8.60
CA LEU A 64 -8.37 6.48 9.17
C LEU A 64 -8.35 5.04 8.67
N ASN A 65 -7.46 4.71 7.76
CA ASN A 65 -7.42 3.41 7.08
C ASN A 65 -6.11 2.68 7.36
N ALA A 66 -6.20 1.38 7.59
CA ALA A 66 -5.07 0.43 7.63
C ALA A 66 -5.53 -0.91 7.04
N HIS A 67 -4.62 -1.77 6.60
CA HIS A 67 -5.00 -3.07 6.06
C HIS A 67 -4.82 -4.21 7.07
N ILE A 68 -5.55 -5.32 6.85
CA ILE A 68 -5.50 -6.52 7.69
C ILE A 68 -4.87 -7.72 6.99
N ASP A 69 -4.68 -7.62 5.69
CA ASP A 69 -4.00 -8.68 4.95
C ASP A 69 -2.48 -8.57 5.06
N THR A 70 -1.83 -9.67 4.75
CA THR A 70 -0.37 -9.77 4.72
C THR A 70 0.09 -10.41 3.42
N VAL A 71 1.35 -10.21 3.05
CA VAL A 71 2.03 -11.08 2.09
C VAL A 71 2.12 -12.53 2.62
N LYS A 72 2.52 -13.46 1.76
CA LYS A 72 2.95 -14.78 2.24
C LYS A 72 4.28 -14.67 2.97
N PRO A 73 4.53 -15.51 4.00
CA PRO A 73 5.80 -15.49 4.72
C PRO A 73 7.00 -15.59 3.77
N ALA A 74 7.97 -14.70 3.94
CA ALA A 74 9.24 -14.75 3.23
C ALA A 74 10.03 -16.00 3.63
N ALA A 75 10.94 -16.46 2.76
CA ALA A 75 11.86 -17.52 3.14
C ALA A 75 12.86 -17.02 4.22
N GLY A 76 13.22 -17.90 5.15
CA GLY A 76 14.26 -17.61 6.14
C GLY A 76 13.75 -17.16 7.50
N TYR A 77 12.44 -17.20 7.77
CA TYR A 77 11.92 -17.02 9.13
C TYR A 77 12.62 -17.98 10.11
N SER A 78 13.15 -17.46 11.21
CA SER A 78 13.73 -18.26 12.29
C SER A 78 12.69 -18.68 13.34
N ARG A 79 11.51 -18.04 13.30
CA ARG A 79 10.34 -18.26 14.15
C ARG A 79 9.13 -18.59 13.27
N ASP A 80 8.09 -19.19 13.85
CA ASP A 80 6.81 -19.29 13.15
C ASP A 80 6.21 -17.88 12.95
N PRO A 81 5.96 -17.45 11.70
CA PRO A 81 5.46 -16.11 11.41
C PRO A 81 4.08 -15.82 12.00
N PHE A 82 3.30 -16.85 12.32
CA PHE A 82 1.95 -16.75 12.89
C PHE A 82 1.90 -17.07 14.39
N THR A 83 3.06 -17.23 15.04
CA THR A 83 3.15 -17.34 16.50
C THR A 83 3.81 -16.08 17.04
N PRO A 84 3.03 -15.07 17.47
CA PRO A 84 3.58 -13.79 17.94
C PRO A 84 4.44 -14.01 19.18
N VAL A 85 5.69 -13.56 19.13
CA VAL A 85 6.66 -13.66 20.23
C VAL A 85 6.95 -12.27 20.76
N GLU A 86 6.72 -12.09 22.06
CA GLU A 86 7.05 -10.86 22.76
C GLU A 86 8.41 -11.02 23.47
N ASP A 87 9.36 -10.11 23.17
CA ASP A 87 10.68 -10.07 23.77
C ASP A 87 11.01 -8.63 24.18
N GLY A 88 10.83 -8.32 25.46
CA GLY A 88 10.98 -6.96 25.96
C GLY A 88 10.02 -5.98 25.30
N ASP A 89 10.54 -5.04 24.52
CA ASP A 89 9.76 -4.06 23.74
C ASP A 89 9.34 -4.58 22.36
N ILE A 90 9.91 -5.67 21.90
CA ILE A 90 9.71 -6.20 20.55
C ILE A 90 8.53 -7.17 20.51
N ILE A 91 7.71 -7.09 19.46
CA ILE A 91 6.72 -8.11 19.08
C ILE A 91 7.10 -8.62 17.69
N TYR A 92 7.50 -9.90 17.60
CA TYR A 92 7.79 -10.58 16.36
C TYR A 92 6.53 -11.24 15.77
N GLY A 93 6.39 -11.24 14.46
CA GLY A 93 5.36 -11.96 13.71
C GLY A 93 5.03 -11.24 12.41
N LEU A 94 4.57 -11.96 11.41
CA LEU A 94 4.16 -11.41 10.11
C LEU A 94 2.95 -10.51 10.27
N GLY A 95 3.01 -9.32 9.70
CA GLY A 95 1.95 -8.30 9.81
C GLY A 95 2.00 -7.50 11.13
N THR A 96 3.05 -7.67 11.97
CA THR A 96 3.23 -6.81 13.15
C THR A 96 3.58 -5.38 12.76
N ASN A 97 4.45 -5.23 11.76
CA ASN A 97 4.93 -3.96 11.23
C ASN A 97 4.06 -3.48 10.07
N ASP A 98 3.67 -4.38 9.18
CA ASP A 98 2.94 -4.13 7.95
C ASP A 98 1.64 -4.96 7.91
N ASP A 99 0.45 -4.42 8.30
CA ASP A 99 0.18 -3.05 8.75
C ASP A 99 -0.53 -3.06 10.12
N GLY A 100 -0.39 -4.16 10.88
CA GLY A 100 -1.09 -4.36 12.16
C GLY A 100 -0.80 -3.28 13.20
N ALA A 101 0.43 -2.75 13.22
CA ALA A 101 0.81 -1.67 14.13
C ALA A 101 0.04 -0.38 13.84
N SER A 102 -0.08 0.02 12.57
CA SER A 102 -0.88 1.19 12.18
C SER A 102 -2.37 0.95 12.46
N LEU A 103 -2.85 -0.27 12.18
CA LEU A 103 -4.24 -0.65 12.41
C LEU A 103 -4.67 -0.39 13.86
N VAL A 104 -3.88 -0.92 14.82
CA VAL A 104 -4.22 -0.79 16.25
C VAL A 104 -3.95 0.63 16.78
N ALA A 105 -2.92 1.31 16.27
CA ALA A 105 -2.62 2.68 16.68
C ALA A 105 -3.69 3.68 16.19
N LEU A 106 -4.15 3.56 14.94
CA LEU A 106 -5.24 4.36 14.39
C LEU A 106 -6.57 4.08 15.10
N LEU A 107 -6.83 2.81 15.46
CA LEU A 107 -8.01 2.46 16.25
C LEU A 107 -8.02 3.16 17.62
N GLU A 108 -6.89 3.12 18.33
CA GLU A 108 -6.80 3.77 19.65
C GLU A 108 -6.91 5.30 19.53
N ALA A 109 -6.26 5.90 18.52
CA ALA A 109 -6.39 7.32 18.25
C ALA A 109 -7.85 7.69 17.95
N TYR A 110 -8.55 6.90 17.13
CA TYR A 110 -9.99 7.05 16.88
C TYR A 110 -10.79 7.06 18.18
N VAL A 111 -10.61 6.04 19.04
CA VAL A 111 -11.33 5.90 20.32
C VAL A 111 -11.03 7.07 21.27
N ARG A 112 -9.78 7.50 21.39
CA ARG A 112 -9.40 8.63 22.26
C ARG A 112 -9.98 9.96 21.81
N LEU A 113 -10.11 10.13 20.50
CA LEU A 113 -10.64 11.36 19.92
C LEU A 113 -12.17 11.41 19.95
N LEU A 114 -12.91 10.28 20.01
CA LEU A 114 -14.38 10.26 20.01
C LEU A 114 -15.03 11.19 21.04
N PRO A 115 -14.60 11.26 22.31
CA PRO A 115 -15.24 12.14 23.30
C PRO A 115 -14.87 13.62 23.12
N LEU A 116 -13.91 13.96 22.27
CA LEU A 116 -13.44 15.33 22.09
C LEU A 116 -14.30 16.07 21.06
N ARG A 117 -14.48 17.38 21.30
CA ARG A 117 -15.17 18.25 20.30
C ARG A 117 -14.22 18.54 19.14
N ARG A 118 -14.64 18.23 17.91
CA ARG A 118 -13.88 18.41 16.67
C ARG A 118 -14.70 19.09 15.60
N SER A 119 -14.02 19.76 14.66
CA SER A 119 -14.63 20.36 13.46
C SER A 119 -14.96 19.33 12.38
N PHE A 120 -14.51 18.07 12.52
CA PHE A 120 -14.66 16.97 11.57
C PHE A 120 -15.23 15.72 12.25
N ARG A 121 -15.75 14.79 11.45
CA ARG A 121 -16.08 13.41 11.84
C ARG A 121 -15.01 12.45 11.41
N MET A 122 -14.96 11.29 12.02
CA MET A 122 -14.00 10.25 11.69
C MET A 122 -14.71 8.97 11.26
N ILE A 123 -14.07 8.27 10.32
CA ILE A 123 -14.32 6.87 10.00
C ILE A 123 -13.01 6.13 10.22
N TRP A 124 -13.01 5.07 11.02
CA TRP A 124 -11.89 4.13 11.09
C TRP A 124 -12.21 2.91 10.22
N SER A 125 -11.25 2.40 9.45
CA SER A 125 -11.44 1.22 8.62
C SER A 125 -10.23 0.30 8.63
N ALA A 126 -10.54 -0.99 8.60
CA ALA A 126 -9.61 -2.11 8.42
C ALA A 126 -9.95 -2.79 7.10
N THR A 127 -9.04 -2.79 6.14
CA THR A 127 -9.33 -3.21 4.76
C THR A 127 -8.49 -4.43 4.35
N ALA A 128 -9.03 -5.20 3.44
CA ALA A 128 -8.42 -6.40 2.87
C ALA A 128 -7.75 -6.13 1.52
N GLU A 129 -7.02 -7.10 1.00
CA GLU A 129 -6.47 -7.17 -0.36
C GLU A 129 -5.54 -6.02 -0.75
N GLU A 130 -4.94 -5.29 0.21
CA GLU A 130 -4.00 -4.20 -0.08
C GLU A 130 -2.77 -4.71 -0.81
N GLU A 131 -2.14 -5.76 -0.30
CA GLU A 131 -0.86 -6.34 -0.74
C GLU A 131 -0.89 -6.94 -2.17
N VAL A 132 -2.10 -7.11 -2.72
CA VAL A 132 -2.32 -7.60 -4.09
C VAL A 132 -3.05 -6.58 -4.96
N CYS A 133 -3.22 -5.36 -4.47
CA CYS A 133 -3.98 -4.31 -5.15
C CYS A 133 -5.37 -4.81 -5.58
N GLY A 134 -6.04 -5.57 -4.72
CA GLY A 134 -7.28 -6.28 -5.03
C GLY A 134 -8.51 -5.37 -5.08
N GLU A 135 -9.54 -5.80 -5.80
CA GLU A 135 -10.81 -5.06 -5.94
C GLU A 135 -11.75 -5.28 -4.75
N GLY A 136 -11.47 -6.28 -3.91
CA GLY A 136 -12.24 -6.59 -2.70
C GLY A 136 -11.83 -5.76 -1.48
N GLY A 137 -10.78 -4.93 -1.58
CA GLY A 137 -10.26 -4.09 -0.53
C GLY A 137 -10.98 -2.76 -0.35
N LEU A 138 -10.22 -1.69 -0.12
CA LEU A 138 -10.73 -0.33 0.14
C LEU A 138 -11.68 0.16 -0.95
N ASP A 139 -11.36 -0.06 -2.23
CA ASP A 139 -12.22 0.30 -3.37
C ASP A 139 -13.66 -0.17 -3.20
N SER A 140 -13.84 -1.37 -2.65
CA SER A 140 -15.16 -1.99 -2.51
C SER A 140 -16.06 -1.27 -1.50
N ILE A 141 -15.48 -0.59 -0.51
CA ILE A 141 -16.22 0.07 0.56
C ILE A 141 -16.33 1.59 0.39
N LEU A 142 -15.46 2.25 -0.39
CA LEU A 142 -15.51 3.70 -0.60
C LEU A 142 -16.92 4.23 -0.94
N PRO A 143 -17.72 3.58 -1.81
CA PRO A 143 -19.08 4.04 -2.09
C PRO A 143 -20.01 4.02 -0.87
N GLU A 144 -19.76 3.12 0.11
CA GLU A 144 -20.56 3.00 1.34
C GLU A 144 -20.20 4.10 2.36
N LEU A 145 -18.91 4.52 2.37
CA LEU A 145 -18.42 5.53 3.31
C LEU A 145 -18.92 6.93 2.97
N GLY A 146 -19.31 7.17 1.71
CA GLY A 146 -19.80 8.47 1.25
C GLY A 146 -18.66 9.46 0.99
N LYS A 147 -18.94 10.77 1.11
CA LYS A 147 -17.93 11.79 0.88
C LYS A 147 -16.90 11.78 2.01
N ILE A 148 -15.63 11.70 1.62
CA ILE A 148 -14.46 11.82 2.49
C ILE A 148 -13.68 13.06 2.06
N ASP A 149 -13.21 13.86 3.01
CA ASP A 149 -12.49 15.10 2.74
C ASP A 149 -10.97 14.95 2.96
N LEU A 150 -10.55 13.94 3.75
CA LEU A 150 -9.15 13.60 3.99
C LEU A 150 -9.05 12.12 4.37
N ALA A 151 -8.00 11.43 3.91
CA ALA A 151 -7.62 10.13 4.47
C ALA A 151 -6.24 10.18 5.12
N ILE A 152 -6.11 9.44 6.23
CA ILE A 152 -4.84 9.03 6.83
C ILE A 152 -4.72 7.53 6.63
N VAL A 153 -3.79 7.13 5.78
CA VAL A 153 -3.49 5.72 5.48
C VAL A 153 -2.33 5.28 6.35
N GLY A 154 -2.56 4.26 7.17
CA GLY A 154 -1.55 3.62 7.99
C GLY A 154 -0.58 2.84 7.12
N GLU A 155 0.68 2.96 7.40
CA GLU A 155 1.80 2.24 6.76
C GLU A 155 3.08 2.44 7.57
N PRO A 156 4.08 1.53 7.51
CA PRO A 156 5.31 1.66 8.27
C PRO A 156 6.24 2.75 7.73
N THR A 157 6.06 3.98 8.18
CA THR A 157 6.83 5.16 7.75
C THR A 157 7.75 5.75 8.82
N GLY A 158 7.81 5.13 10.01
CA GLY A 158 8.50 5.70 11.18
C GLY A 158 7.88 7.00 11.65
N MET A 159 6.56 7.14 11.52
CA MET A 159 5.79 8.36 11.82
C MET A 159 6.22 9.59 11.02
N LYS A 160 6.91 9.42 9.89
CA LYS A 160 7.08 10.46 8.88
C LYS A 160 5.85 10.51 7.99
N MET A 161 5.45 11.69 7.54
CA MET A 161 4.27 11.84 6.69
C MET A 161 4.66 11.85 5.22
N ALA A 162 4.20 10.83 4.46
CA ALA A 162 4.30 10.86 3.02
C ALA A 162 3.22 11.79 2.44
N VAL A 163 3.66 12.87 1.82
CA VAL A 163 2.81 13.85 1.13
C VAL A 163 2.65 13.54 -0.36
N ALA A 164 3.36 12.56 -0.84
CA ALA A 164 3.25 12.01 -2.18
C ALA A 164 3.67 10.53 -2.17
N GLU A 165 3.06 9.73 -3.04
CA GLU A 165 3.34 8.31 -3.20
C GLU A 165 3.42 7.94 -4.66
N LYS A 166 4.41 7.08 -5.03
CA LYS A 166 4.51 6.54 -6.40
C LYS A 166 3.36 5.59 -6.68
N GLY A 167 2.78 5.73 -7.88
CA GLY A 167 1.83 4.75 -8.39
C GLY A 167 2.49 3.42 -8.79
N LEU A 168 1.68 2.53 -9.33
CA LEU A 168 2.11 1.22 -9.82
C LEU A 168 1.45 0.88 -11.15
N ILE A 169 2.27 0.56 -12.17
CA ILE A 169 1.84 -0.10 -13.39
C ILE A 169 2.72 -1.33 -13.58
N VAL A 170 2.11 -2.50 -13.69
CA VAL A 170 2.83 -3.72 -14.06
C VAL A 170 2.45 -4.10 -15.48
N LEU A 171 3.45 -4.23 -16.35
CA LEU A 171 3.25 -4.59 -17.75
C LEU A 171 3.68 -6.02 -18.03
N ASP A 172 2.80 -6.78 -18.67
CA ASP A 172 3.15 -8.02 -19.35
C ASP A 172 3.51 -7.71 -20.79
N CYS A 173 4.77 -7.92 -21.15
CA CYS A 173 5.31 -7.62 -22.49
C CYS A 173 5.62 -8.90 -23.25
N THR A 174 5.28 -8.94 -24.57
CA THR A 174 5.55 -10.07 -25.42
C THR A 174 6.21 -9.60 -26.72
N ALA A 175 7.48 -9.91 -26.90
CA ALA A 175 8.17 -9.73 -28.17
C ALA A 175 7.99 -11.00 -29.03
N CYS A 176 7.51 -10.80 -30.26
CA CYS A 176 7.30 -11.87 -31.21
C CYS A 176 8.52 -12.05 -32.14
N GLY A 177 8.65 -13.26 -32.67
CA GLY A 177 9.63 -13.65 -33.65
C GLY A 177 9.08 -14.74 -34.56
N LYS A 178 9.94 -15.54 -35.17
CA LYS A 178 9.59 -16.68 -36.01
C LYS A 178 10.53 -17.83 -35.71
N SER A 179 9.98 -19.00 -35.37
CA SER A 179 10.76 -20.21 -35.13
C SER A 179 11.55 -20.63 -36.40
N GLY A 180 12.75 -21.17 -36.13
CA GLY A 180 13.65 -21.72 -37.14
C GLY A 180 14.74 -22.57 -36.52
N HIS A 181 15.53 -23.26 -37.33
CA HIS A 181 16.66 -24.02 -36.88
C HIS A 181 17.84 -23.09 -36.56
N ALA A 182 18.38 -23.12 -35.34
CA ALA A 182 19.40 -22.18 -34.90
C ALA A 182 20.73 -22.24 -35.71
N ALA A 183 21.01 -23.35 -36.41
CA ALA A 183 22.15 -23.48 -37.31
C ALA A 183 21.91 -22.95 -38.73
N ARG A 184 20.73 -22.38 -39.01
CA ARG A 184 20.37 -21.84 -40.32
C ARG A 184 19.93 -20.39 -40.19
N ASP A 185 20.12 -19.59 -41.20
CA ASP A 185 19.67 -18.20 -41.25
C ASP A 185 18.14 -18.12 -41.56
N GLU A 186 17.36 -18.97 -40.87
CA GLU A 186 15.91 -19.09 -40.95
C GLU A 186 15.27 -18.70 -39.62
N GLY A 187 14.27 -17.86 -39.63
CA GLY A 187 13.57 -17.44 -38.45
C GLY A 187 13.92 -16.02 -38.01
N GLU A 188 13.22 -15.54 -36.99
CA GLU A 188 13.43 -14.24 -36.33
C GLU A 188 13.46 -14.47 -34.83
N ASN A 189 14.58 -14.10 -34.19
CA ASN A 189 14.78 -14.41 -32.79
C ASN A 189 14.06 -13.39 -31.89
N ALA A 190 13.01 -13.86 -31.23
CA ALA A 190 12.20 -13.04 -30.30
C ALA A 190 13.02 -12.51 -29.11
N ILE A 191 14.08 -13.20 -28.68
CA ILE A 191 14.99 -12.68 -27.64
C ILE A 191 15.68 -11.42 -28.13
N TYR A 192 16.15 -11.38 -29.38
CA TYR A 192 16.82 -10.21 -29.92
C TYR A 192 15.86 -9.03 -30.11
N ASN A 193 14.61 -9.31 -30.46
CA ASN A 193 13.56 -8.30 -30.50
C ASN A 193 13.28 -7.75 -29.10
N ALA A 194 13.13 -8.62 -28.09
CA ALA A 194 12.92 -8.22 -26.70
C ALA A 194 14.07 -7.38 -26.13
N LEU A 195 15.33 -7.70 -26.49
CA LEU A 195 16.50 -6.94 -26.00
C LEU A 195 16.47 -5.46 -26.38
N ARG A 196 15.96 -5.13 -27.58
CA ARG A 196 15.80 -3.73 -28.02
C ARG A 196 14.79 -2.98 -27.16
N ASP A 197 13.64 -3.62 -26.88
CA ASP A 197 12.59 -3.03 -26.06
C ASP A 197 13.01 -2.96 -24.59
N ILE A 198 13.67 -3.99 -24.06
CA ILE A 198 14.26 -4.01 -22.70
C ILE A 198 15.30 -2.90 -22.54
N ASP A 199 16.14 -2.67 -23.57
CA ASP A 199 17.14 -1.59 -23.52
C ASP A 199 16.46 -0.22 -23.47
N TRP A 200 15.35 -0.04 -24.19
CA TRP A 200 14.55 1.17 -24.07
C TRP A 200 14.02 1.35 -22.63
N PHE A 201 13.39 0.33 -22.02
CA PHE A 201 12.91 0.41 -20.62
C PHE A 201 14.04 0.72 -19.63
N ARG A 202 15.24 0.21 -19.89
CA ARG A 202 16.40 0.41 -19.03
C ARG A 202 17.00 1.81 -19.14
N THR A 203 16.96 2.43 -20.31
CA THR A 203 17.72 3.66 -20.63
C THR A 203 16.85 4.89 -20.77
N HIS A 204 15.53 4.72 -21.04
CA HIS A 204 14.63 5.84 -21.20
C HIS A 204 14.44 6.59 -19.88
N SER A 205 14.51 7.91 -19.92
CA SER A 205 14.26 8.80 -18.81
C SER A 205 13.14 9.76 -19.17
N PHE A 206 12.13 9.81 -18.31
CA PHE A 206 11.02 10.76 -18.45
C PHE A 206 11.47 12.15 -17.98
N GLU A 207 11.06 13.21 -18.70
CA GLU A 207 11.53 14.58 -18.48
C GLU A 207 10.95 15.21 -17.21
N ARG A 208 9.68 14.91 -16.86
CA ARG A 208 9.03 15.51 -15.70
C ARG A 208 9.49 14.76 -14.43
N VAL A 209 10.18 15.48 -13.56
CA VAL A 209 10.75 14.98 -12.30
C VAL A 209 10.03 15.64 -11.14
N SER A 210 9.43 14.84 -10.26
CA SER A 210 8.73 15.32 -9.08
C SER A 210 9.72 15.69 -7.97
N ASP A 211 9.45 16.77 -7.24
CA ASP A 211 10.27 17.22 -6.10
C ASP A 211 10.31 16.18 -4.98
N TYR A 212 9.19 15.48 -4.72
CA TYR A 212 9.09 14.45 -3.70
C TYR A 212 9.37 13.04 -4.21
N LEU A 213 8.94 12.70 -5.43
CA LEU A 213 8.98 11.33 -5.94
C LEU A 213 10.12 11.08 -6.94
N GLY A 214 10.82 12.15 -7.38
CA GLY A 214 11.85 12.05 -8.39
C GLY A 214 11.29 11.67 -9.77
N ALA A 215 12.09 10.99 -10.58
CA ALA A 215 11.70 10.52 -11.90
C ALA A 215 10.76 9.30 -11.85
N VAL A 216 10.02 9.08 -12.94
CA VAL A 216 9.35 7.78 -13.19
C VAL A 216 10.42 6.70 -13.24
N LYS A 217 10.23 5.59 -12.52
CA LYS A 217 11.15 4.45 -12.53
C LYS A 217 10.52 3.29 -13.30
N MET A 218 11.32 2.67 -14.16
CA MET A 218 10.96 1.42 -14.84
C MET A 218 12.00 0.35 -14.54
N SER A 219 11.56 -0.89 -14.31
CA SER A 219 12.44 -2.02 -14.04
C SER A 219 11.90 -3.28 -14.70
N VAL A 220 12.68 -3.93 -15.54
CA VAL A 220 12.35 -5.27 -16.03
C VAL A 220 12.67 -6.26 -14.92
N THR A 221 11.66 -6.99 -14.45
CA THR A 221 11.76 -7.84 -13.24
C THR A 221 11.70 -9.33 -13.53
N MET A 222 11.15 -9.72 -14.69
CA MET A 222 11.05 -11.12 -15.12
C MET A 222 11.29 -11.21 -16.62
N ILE A 223 11.90 -12.32 -17.08
CA ILE A 223 12.05 -12.66 -18.50
C ILE A 223 12.02 -14.17 -18.70
N SER A 224 11.36 -14.62 -19.77
CA SER A 224 11.28 -16.03 -20.17
C SER A 224 11.21 -16.18 -21.69
N ALA A 225 12.04 -17.04 -22.27
CA ALA A 225 12.04 -17.35 -23.70
C ALA A 225 12.74 -18.68 -24.00
N GLY A 226 12.38 -19.26 -25.17
CA GLY A 226 13.03 -20.46 -25.70
C GLY A 226 12.64 -21.76 -24.99
N THR A 227 12.76 -22.88 -25.69
CA THR A 227 12.43 -24.22 -25.18
C THR A 227 13.55 -25.22 -25.40
N GLN A 228 14.37 -25.03 -26.44
CA GLN A 228 15.47 -25.92 -26.82
C GLN A 228 16.63 -25.09 -27.40
N HIS A 229 17.86 -25.54 -27.20
CA HIS A 229 19.09 -24.84 -27.62
C HIS A 229 19.25 -24.69 -29.12
N ASN A 230 18.61 -25.55 -29.93
CA ASN A 230 18.71 -25.58 -31.37
C ASN A 230 17.48 -25.01 -32.12
N VAL A 231 16.57 -24.36 -31.40
CA VAL A 231 15.36 -23.70 -31.94
C VAL A 231 15.45 -22.21 -31.70
N VAL A 232 15.32 -21.41 -32.75
CA VAL A 232 15.13 -19.96 -32.65
C VAL A 232 13.78 -19.69 -31.97
N PRO A 233 13.72 -18.96 -30.84
CA PRO A 233 12.49 -18.70 -30.15
C PRO A 233 11.60 -17.72 -30.91
N ASP A 234 10.30 -18.03 -30.99
CA ASP A 234 9.26 -17.22 -31.65
C ASP A 234 8.54 -16.27 -30.71
N ASN A 235 8.76 -16.40 -29.38
CA ASN A 235 8.30 -15.43 -28.41
C ASN A 235 9.30 -15.27 -27.25
N CYS A 236 9.31 -14.06 -26.69
CA CYS A 236 10.01 -13.72 -25.45
C CYS A 236 9.06 -12.88 -24.62
N ARG A 237 8.76 -13.34 -23.40
CA ARG A 237 7.91 -12.65 -22.45
C ARG A 237 8.75 -12.02 -21.35
N PHE A 238 8.41 -10.80 -20.95
CA PHE A 238 9.05 -10.12 -19.84
C PHE A 238 8.04 -9.23 -19.10
N VAL A 239 8.33 -8.93 -17.84
CA VAL A 239 7.48 -8.11 -16.99
C VAL A 239 8.24 -6.84 -16.62
N VAL A 240 7.55 -5.70 -16.67
CA VAL A 240 8.09 -4.39 -16.28
C VAL A 240 7.27 -3.83 -15.12
N ASP A 241 7.94 -3.54 -14.01
CA ASP A 241 7.44 -2.73 -12.90
C ASP A 241 7.71 -1.26 -13.20
N ILE A 242 6.66 -0.45 -13.22
CA ILE A 242 6.74 0.99 -13.45
C ILE A 242 6.17 1.72 -12.24
N ARG A 243 6.92 2.73 -11.77
CA ARG A 243 6.57 3.58 -10.64
C ARG A 243 6.34 5.02 -11.11
N PRO A 244 5.10 5.38 -11.48
CA PRO A 244 4.72 6.74 -11.84
C PRO A 244 5.03 7.75 -10.71
N ASN A 245 5.20 9.03 -11.07
CA ASN A 245 5.58 10.08 -10.12
C ASN A 245 4.53 11.21 -9.99
N GLY A 246 3.31 10.98 -10.47
CA GLY A 246 2.21 11.94 -10.36
C GLY A 246 2.23 13.07 -11.40
N LEU A 247 3.33 13.29 -12.11
CA LEU A 247 3.42 14.30 -13.17
C LEU A 247 3.00 13.77 -14.54
N TYR A 248 2.77 12.47 -14.64
CA TYR A 248 2.19 11.78 -15.78
C TYR A 248 1.00 10.95 -15.30
N SER A 249 -0.09 10.98 -16.03
CA SER A 249 -1.16 10.00 -15.83
C SER A 249 -0.71 8.62 -16.29
N ASN A 250 -1.31 7.56 -15.74
CA ASN A 250 -1.02 6.19 -16.16
C ASN A 250 -1.34 5.99 -17.66
N ALA A 251 -2.37 6.64 -18.19
CA ALA A 251 -2.71 6.61 -19.61
C ALA A 251 -1.63 7.27 -20.47
N GLU A 252 -1.14 8.44 -20.09
CA GLU A 252 -0.07 9.16 -20.80
C GLU A 252 1.24 8.34 -20.83
N LEU A 253 1.60 7.69 -19.72
CA LEU A 253 2.76 6.78 -19.69
C LEU A 253 2.59 5.61 -20.65
N MET A 254 1.39 5.01 -20.68
CA MET A 254 1.10 3.91 -21.60
C MET A 254 1.19 4.32 -23.08
N ASP A 255 0.72 5.52 -23.43
CA ASP A 255 0.80 6.03 -24.80
C ASP A 255 2.27 6.25 -25.22
N ILE A 256 3.10 6.82 -24.35
CA ILE A 256 4.54 6.99 -24.59
C ILE A 256 5.22 5.63 -24.78
N ILE A 257 4.96 4.67 -23.90
CA ILE A 257 5.56 3.34 -23.94
C ILE A 257 5.16 2.62 -25.23
N ARG A 258 3.87 2.57 -25.55
CA ARG A 258 3.37 1.91 -26.76
C ARG A 258 3.89 2.54 -28.05
N GLY A 259 4.15 3.84 -28.03
CA GLY A 259 4.77 4.55 -29.17
C GLY A 259 6.28 4.30 -29.31
N SER A 260 6.93 3.70 -28.32
CA SER A 260 8.40 3.61 -28.24
C SER A 260 8.92 2.18 -28.37
N VAL A 261 8.14 1.16 -28.02
CA VAL A 261 8.53 -0.25 -28.08
C VAL A 261 7.78 -1.00 -29.18
N SER A 262 8.36 -2.12 -29.63
CA SER A 262 7.79 -2.94 -30.70
C SER A 262 7.02 -4.16 -30.17
N CYS A 263 7.24 -4.55 -28.92
CA CYS A 263 6.55 -5.67 -28.29
C CYS A 263 5.08 -5.31 -27.99
N GLU A 264 4.24 -6.33 -27.89
CA GLU A 264 2.92 -6.19 -27.30
C GLU A 264 3.06 -5.80 -25.83
N VAL A 265 2.29 -4.80 -25.39
CA VAL A 265 2.32 -4.27 -24.00
C VAL A 265 0.92 -4.30 -23.41
N VAL A 266 0.72 -5.14 -22.40
CA VAL A 266 -0.56 -5.30 -21.69
C VAL A 266 -0.40 -4.90 -20.23
N PRO A 267 -1.02 -3.81 -19.77
CA PRO A 267 -1.02 -3.45 -18.34
C PRO A 267 -1.95 -4.40 -17.57
N ARG A 268 -1.50 -4.88 -16.41
CA ARG A 268 -2.35 -5.66 -15.50
C ARG A 268 -3.44 -4.81 -14.87
N SER A 269 -3.10 -3.56 -14.52
CA SER A 269 -4.02 -2.56 -14.01
C SER A 269 -3.48 -1.15 -14.31
N LEU A 270 -4.38 -0.18 -14.48
CA LEU A 270 -4.07 1.25 -14.56
C LEU A 270 -4.72 2.05 -13.42
N ARG A 271 -5.32 1.37 -12.41
CA ARG A 271 -6.06 2.01 -11.32
C ARG A 271 -5.16 2.71 -10.31
N HIS A 272 -3.94 2.19 -10.07
CA HIS A 272 -3.02 2.68 -9.04
C HIS A 272 -2.22 3.88 -9.56
N GLY A 273 -2.82 5.06 -9.46
CA GLY A 273 -2.15 6.33 -9.77
C GLY A 273 -1.17 6.72 -8.67
N SER A 274 -0.32 7.71 -8.93
CA SER A 274 0.42 8.37 -7.85
C SER A 274 -0.52 9.24 -7.04
N SER A 275 -0.34 9.28 -5.73
CA SER A 275 -1.03 10.22 -4.87
C SER A 275 -0.17 11.44 -4.57
N HIS A 276 -0.83 12.52 -4.20
CA HIS A 276 -0.14 13.73 -3.75
C HIS A 276 -1.13 14.63 -3.01
N ILE A 277 -0.67 15.31 -1.98
CA ILE A 277 -1.42 16.34 -1.24
C ILE A 277 -0.65 17.66 -1.27
N ASP A 278 -1.38 18.79 -1.36
CA ASP A 278 -0.77 20.10 -1.31
C ASP A 278 -0.10 20.31 0.07
N THR A 279 1.12 20.83 0.05
CA THR A 279 1.86 21.14 1.29
C THR A 279 1.20 22.24 2.13
N ASP A 280 0.33 23.05 1.51
CA ASP A 280 -0.50 24.04 2.19
C ASP A 280 -1.79 23.45 2.81
N HIS A 281 -2.07 22.16 2.59
CA HIS A 281 -3.22 21.52 3.21
C HIS A 281 -3.13 21.56 4.75
N PRO A 282 -4.25 21.80 5.47
CA PRO A 282 -4.23 21.93 6.94
C PRO A 282 -3.51 20.80 7.68
N VAL A 283 -3.71 19.52 7.26
CA VAL A 283 -3.06 18.38 7.91
C VAL A 283 -1.54 18.40 7.73
N VAL A 284 -1.04 18.83 6.56
CA VAL A 284 0.40 18.89 6.27
C VAL A 284 1.04 20.04 7.06
N ARG A 285 0.40 21.21 7.12
CA ARG A 285 0.85 22.32 7.98
C ARG A 285 0.85 21.93 9.46
N ARG A 286 -0.19 21.22 9.91
CA ARG A 286 -0.27 20.71 11.27
C ARG A 286 0.87 19.73 11.58
N ALA A 287 1.15 18.79 10.68
CA ALA A 287 2.28 17.86 10.79
C ALA A 287 3.61 18.60 10.95
N GLY A 288 3.87 19.60 10.11
CA GLY A 288 5.07 20.44 10.22
C GLY A 288 5.15 21.20 11.55
N SER A 289 4.02 21.68 12.08
CA SER A 289 3.99 22.42 13.35
C SER A 289 4.32 21.57 14.58
N ILE A 290 4.09 20.26 14.52
CA ILE A 290 4.41 19.30 15.58
C ILE A 290 5.70 18.49 15.30
N GLY A 291 6.46 18.90 14.26
CA GLY A 291 7.77 18.34 13.97
C GLY A 291 7.78 17.03 13.16
N ILE A 292 6.67 16.67 12.53
CA ILE A 292 6.62 15.49 11.64
C ILE A 292 7.38 15.82 10.34
N GLU A 293 8.34 14.98 9.99
CA GLU A 293 9.10 15.07 8.75
C GLU A 293 8.22 14.68 7.55
N LEU A 294 8.29 15.49 6.47
CA LEU A 294 7.57 15.22 5.22
C LEU A 294 8.47 14.53 4.21
N PHE A 295 7.93 13.56 3.46
CA PHE A 295 8.69 12.85 2.43
C PHE A 295 7.81 12.37 1.27
N GLY A 296 8.44 11.89 0.19
CA GLY A 296 7.80 11.17 -0.91
C GLY A 296 8.03 9.67 -0.79
N SER A 297 6.95 8.88 -0.74
CA SER A 297 7.04 7.42 -0.61
C SER A 297 7.32 6.74 -1.96
N PRO A 298 8.33 5.87 -2.05
CA PRO A 298 8.56 5.06 -3.24
C PRO A 298 7.66 3.82 -3.34
N THR A 299 6.99 3.44 -2.24
CA THR A 299 6.10 2.28 -2.15
C THR A 299 4.65 2.68 -2.33
N THR A 300 3.84 1.74 -2.82
CA THR A 300 2.40 1.90 -3.09
C THR A 300 1.61 1.47 -1.84
N SER A 301 0.48 2.12 -1.59
CA SER A 301 -0.47 1.76 -0.54
C SER A 301 -1.92 1.99 -1.01
N ASN A 302 -2.89 1.79 -0.13
CA ASN A 302 -4.29 2.15 -0.35
C ASN A 302 -4.49 3.61 -0.76
N GLN A 303 -3.51 4.49 -0.51
CA GLN A 303 -3.55 5.89 -0.90
C GLN A 303 -3.69 6.09 -2.42
N THR A 304 -3.16 5.16 -3.22
CA THR A 304 -3.25 5.21 -4.70
C THR A 304 -4.66 5.00 -5.27
N LEU A 305 -5.59 4.55 -4.43
CA LEU A 305 -7.00 4.33 -4.79
C LEU A 305 -7.88 5.56 -4.53
N LEU A 306 -7.32 6.58 -3.87
CA LEU A 306 -8.07 7.74 -3.40
C LEU A 306 -7.94 8.90 -4.39
N ASP A 307 -9.07 9.48 -4.77
CA ASP A 307 -9.18 10.66 -5.64
C ASP A 307 -9.40 11.97 -4.86
N PHE A 308 -9.22 11.91 -3.54
CA PHE A 308 -9.34 13.03 -2.60
C PHE A 308 -8.05 13.15 -1.75
N PRO A 309 -7.86 14.28 -1.03
CA PRO A 309 -6.65 14.51 -0.23
C PRO A 309 -6.35 13.35 0.73
N SER A 310 -5.10 12.88 0.72
CA SER A 310 -4.66 11.79 1.58
C SER A 310 -3.19 11.91 1.95
N VAL A 311 -2.83 11.38 3.11
CA VAL A 311 -1.45 11.24 3.58
C VAL A 311 -1.21 9.82 4.07
N LYS A 312 0.05 9.36 3.97
CA LYS A 312 0.47 8.07 4.50
C LYS A 312 1.41 8.27 5.68
N ILE A 313 1.08 7.67 6.83
CA ILE A 313 1.87 7.80 8.05
C ILE A 313 1.54 6.65 9.00
N GLY A 314 2.56 6.07 9.64
CA GLY A 314 2.36 5.04 10.67
C GLY A 314 3.65 4.60 11.36
N PRO A 315 3.52 3.82 12.44
CA PRO A 315 4.66 3.26 13.19
C PRO A 315 5.41 2.23 12.39
N GLY A 316 6.60 1.90 12.84
CA GLY A 316 7.45 0.90 12.23
C GLY A 316 8.32 1.43 11.09
N ASP A 317 9.01 0.53 10.42
CA ASP A 317 9.96 0.84 9.35
C ASP A 317 9.66 -0.02 8.12
N SER A 318 9.51 0.59 6.96
CA SER A 318 9.28 -0.10 5.68
C SER A 318 10.37 -1.12 5.33
N ALA A 319 11.58 -0.98 5.89
CA ALA A 319 12.65 -1.96 5.70
C ALA A 319 12.39 -3.31 6.43
N ARG A 320 11.44 -3.35 7.37
CA ARG A 320 11.02 -4.57 8.07
C ARG A 320 9.89 -5.29 7.34
N SER A 321 9.16 -4.62 6.43
CA SER A 321 8.07 -5.20 5.65
C SER A 321 8.60 -6.24 4.67
N HIS A 322 7.84 -7.32 4.47
CA HIS A 322 8.13 -8.40 3.53
C HIS A 322 9.47 -9.13 3.79
N THR A 323 9.99 -9.04 5.00
CA THR A 323 11.24 -9.70 5.42
C THR A 323 10.97 -10.82 6.44
N ALA A 324 11.91 -11.75 6.57
CA ALA A 324 11.83 -12.77 7.60
C ALA A 324 12.00 -12.15 9.00
N ASP A 325 11.34 -12.75 9.99
CA ASP A 325 11.34 -12.27 11.38
C ASP A 325 10.89 -10.80 11.54
N GLU A 326 9.88 -10.41 10.77
CA GLU A 326 9.21 -9.11 10.88
C GLU A 326 8.85 -8.81 12.35
N TYR A 327 8.98 -7.54 12.73
CA TYR A 327 8.73 -7.11 14.09
C TYR A 327 8.34 -5.63 14.19
N ILE A 328 7.72 -5.28 15.31
CA ILE A 328 7.42 -3.91 15.74
C ILE A 328 7.86 -3.70 17.20
N LEU A 329 8.14 -2.45 17.58
CA LEU A 329 8.34 -2.10 18.98
C LEU A 329 7.01 -1.64 19.59
N LYS A 330 6.70 -2.10 20.83
CA LYS A 330 5.51 -1.62 21.56
C LYS A 330 5.56 -0.11 21.80
N SER A 331 6.76 0.42 22.00
CA SER A 331 6.99 1.87 22.14
C SER A 331 6.72 2.64 20.84
N GLU A 332 6.93 2.04 19.63
CA GLU A 332 6.57 2.65 18.37
C GLU A 332 5.04 2.77 18.24
N ILE A 333 4.29 1.72 18.62
CA ILE A 333 2.81 1.75 18.61
C ILE A 333 2.29 2.82 19.57
N ALA A 334 2.80 2.82 20.82
CA ALA A 334 2.38 3.80 21.82
C ALA A 334 2.70 5.24 21.39
N GLY A 335 3.89 5.48 20.83
CA GLY A 335 4.28 6.79 20.29
C GLY A 335 3.43 7.22 19.11
N ALA A 336 3.05 6.28 18.24
CA ALA A 336 2.18 6.57 17.10
C ALA A 336 0.78 7.04 17.54
N VAL A 337 0.20 6.40 18.56
CA VAL A 337 -1.09 6.83 19.11
C VAL A 337 -1.03 8.29 19.56
N GLU A 338 0.02 8.68 20.33
CA GLU A 338 0.17 10.06 20.78
C GLU A 338 0.33 11.04 19.60
N ILE A 339 1.12 10.68 18.61
CA ILE A 339 1.33 11.51 17.40
C ILE A 339 0.03 11.64 16.61
N TYR A 340 -0.76 10.58 16.41
CA TYR A 340 -2.04 10.66 15.72
C TYR A 340 -3.04 11.54 16.47
N VAL A 341 -3.11 11.39 17.79
CA VAL A 341 -3.98 12.24 18.62
C VAL A 341 -3.53 13.70 18.52
N GLU A 342 -2.25 14.00 18.66
CA GLU A 342 -1.72 15.36 18.53
C GLU A 342 -1.94 15.94 17.13
N LEU A 343 -1.78 15.14 16.09
CA LEU A 343 -2.01 15.56 14.70
C LEU A 343 -3.46 15.97 14.45
N LEU A 344 -4.41 15.19 14.99
CA LEU A 344 -5.83 15.35 14.74
C LEU A 344 -6.51 16.29 15.75
N GLU A 345 -6.03 16.34 17.00
CA GLU A 345 -6.57 17.26 17.99
C GLU A 345 -6.33 18.71 17.56
N GLY A 346 -7.42 19.48 17.42
CA GLY A 346 -7.35 20.87 16.96
C GLY A 346 -7.07 21.05 15.45
N LEU A 347 -7.11 19.99 14.65
CA LEU A 347 -7.10 20.11 13.19
C LEU A 347 -8.42 20.76 12.73
N GLU A 348 -8.34 21.76 11.90
CA GLU A 348 -9.45 22.41 11.22
C GLU A 348 -9.34 22.16 9.72
N LEU A 349 -10.35 21.54 9.12
CA LEU A 349 -10.47 21.25 7.68
C LEU A 349 -11.44 22.21 7.03
#